data_c865280c4a2389a8f9e5da5757d1eaed
#
_entry.id   c865280c4a2389a8f9e5da5757d1eaed
#
_cell.length_a   1.000
_cell.length_b   1.000
_cell.length_c   1.000
_cell.angle_alpha   90.00
_cell.angle_beta   90.00
_cell.angle_gamma   90.00
#
_symmetry.space_group_name_H-M   'P 1'
#
loop_
_entity.id
_entity.type
_entity.pdbx_description
1 polymer ?
#
loop_
_entity_poly.entity_id
_entity_poly.type
_entity_poly.pdbx_seq_one_letter_code
_entity_poly.pdbx_strand_id
1 'polypeptide(L)'
;MKLKTSCALLAVSSSLFLSGCMNNADQYAADVYNPTQLNQKQESKTVNIISILPAKVAVDNKENKEMAQTVGAILGTVAGAAGGYNLGHGSKAGAVAGGAAGAATGAAAGSLVKDKVLVHGVSLTYKEGSKIYTSTQVGETCQFQPGIALVISMEQGETRIQPNAACPKKS
;
A
#
# COMPACT_ATOMS: atom_id res chain seq x y z
N MET A 1 -23.04 13.16 35.93
CA MET A 1 -23.00 11.84 35.31
C MET A 1 -23.06 11.82 33.76
N LYS A 2 -23.33 12.94 33.08
CA LYS A 2 -23.43 13.01 31.60
C LYS A 2 -22.08 13.10 30.87
N LEU A 3 -21.00 13.53 31.53
CA LEU A 3 -19.68 13.73 30.91
C LEU A 3 -18.92 12.41 30.67
N LYS A 4 -19.13 11.40 31.53
CA LYS A 4 -18.46 10.09 31.41
C LYS A 4 -19.00 9.24 30.25
N THR A 5 -20.27 9.41 29.89
CA THR A 5 -20.94 8.69 28.79
C THR A 5 -20.51 9.24 27.40
N SER A 6 -20.25 10.55 27.29
CA SER A 6 -19.77 11.15 26.03
C SER A 6 -18.35 10.74 25.66
N CYS A 7 -17.44 10.57 26.65
CA CYS A 7 -16.09 10.08 26.39
C CYS A 7 -16.08 8.61 25.94
N ALA A 8 -16.96 7.77 26.46
CA ALA A 8 -17.06 6.36 26.10
C ALA A 8 -17.57 6.18 24.65
N LEU A 9 -18.51 7.02 24.20
CA LEU A 9 -19.03 6.99 22.83
C LEU A 9 -17.99 7.44 21.79
N LEU A 10 -17.14 8.41 22.13
CA LEU A 10 -16.01 8.87 21.27
C LEU A 10 -14.91 7.81 21.15
N ALA A 11 -14.64 7.03 22.19
CA ALA A 11 -13.63 5.98 22.17
C ALA A 11 -14.04 4.76 21.33
N VAL A 12 -15.33 4.44 21.25
CA VAL A 12 -15.85 3.33 20.46
C VAL A 12 -15.89 3.66 18.95
N SER A 13 -16.13 4.92 18.59
CA SER A 13 -16.13 5.33 17.17
C SER A 13 -14.75 5.41 16.55
N SER A 14 -13.68 5.60 17.30
CA SER A 14 -12.32 5.67 16.77
C SER A 14 -11.70 4.30 16.44
N SER A 15 -12.23 3.21 16.99
CA SER A 15 -11.73 1.85 16.72
C SER A 15 -12.20 1.25 15.38
N LEU A 16 -13.22 1.84 14.74
CA LEU A 16 -13.78 1.36 13.47
C LEU A 16 -13.00 1.82 12.22
N PHE A 17 -12.07 2.78 12.36
CA PHE A 17 -11.33 3.33 11.22
C PHE A 17 -9.94 2.72 10.99
N LEU A 18 -9.49 1.75 11.81
CA LEU A 18 -8.15 1.18 11.70
C LEU A 18 -8.02 0.00 10.70
N SER A 19 -9.08 -0.38 10.00
CA SER A 19 -9.05 -1.54 9.09
C SER A 19 -8.69 -1.20 7.62
N GLY A 20 -8.16 -0.02 7.33
CA GLY A 20 -8.01 0.50 5.97
C GLY A 20 -6.60 0.66 5.42
N CYS A 21 -5.56 0.03 5.99
CA CYS A 21 -4.25 0.01 5.34
C CYS A 21 -4.14 -1.20 4.39
N MET A 22 -4.80 -1.14 3.24
CA MET A 22 -4.44 -2.00 2.11
C MET A 22 -3.09 -1.53 1.57
N ASN A 23 -2.08 -2.39 1.66
CA ASN A 23 -0.82 -2.16 0.98
C ASN A 23 -1.07 -2.16 -0.53
N ASN A 24 -0.80 -1.05 -1.20
CA ASN A 24 -0.82 -0.96 -2.68
C ASN A 24 0.20 -1.88 -3.37
N ALA A 25 0.86 -2.75 -2.62
CA ALA A 25 1.84 -3.69 -3.13
C ALA A 25 1.24 -4.73 -4.08
N ASP A 26 -0.01 -5.13 -3.84
CA ASP A 26 -0.68 -6.17 -4.62
C ASP A 26 -0.87 -5.75 -6.09
N GLN A 27 -0.95 -4.45 -6.39
CA GLN A 27 -1.03 -3.95 -7.77
C GLN A 27 0.21 -4.29 -8.62
N TYR A 28 1.35 -4.59 -7.98
CA TYR A 28 2.60 -4.98 -8.65
C TYR A 28 2.78 -6.50 -8.73
N ALA A 29 1.82 -7.28 -8.26
CA ALA A 29 1.88 -8.74 -8.35
C ALA A 29 1.75 -9.20 -9.81
N ALA A 30 2.34 -10.34 -10.12
CA ALA A 30 2.42 -10.85 -11.50
C ALA A 30 1.06 -11.23 -12.10
N ASP A 31 0.08 -11.50 -11.27
CA ASP A 31 -1.30 -11.88 -11.61
C ASP A 31 -2.31 -10.72 -11.55
N VAL A 32 -1.85 -9.50 -11.28
CA VAL A 32 -2.69 -8.30 -11.24
C VAL A 32 -2.53 -7.48 -12.52
N TYR A 33 -3.63 -7.23 -13.20
CA TYR A 33 -3.71 -6.51 -14.46
C TYR A 33 -4.40 -5.16 -14.29
N ASN A 34 -3.90 -4.13 -14.94
CA ASN A 34 -4.56 -2.85 -15.00
C ASN A 34 -5.84 -2.93 -15.86
N PRO A 35 -6.87 -2.13 -15.59
CA PRO A 35 -8.09 -2.11 -16.39
C PRO A 35 -7.86 -1.87 -17.89
N THR A 36 -6.80 -1.13 -18.25
CA THR A 36 -6.39 -0.87 -19.63
C THR A 36 -5.84 -2.11 -20.35
N GLN A 37 -5.45 -3.13 -19.61
CA GLN A 37 -4.88 -4.39 -20.16
C GLN A 37 -5.92 -5.49 -20.32
N LEU A 38 -7.16 -5.26 -19.85
CA LEU A 38 -8.24 -6.23 -19.95
C LEU A 38 -8.66 -6.41 -21.41
N ASN A 39 -8.87 -7.67 -21.81
CA ASN A 39 -9.28 -8.05 -23.16
C ASN A 39 -8.30 -7.65 -24.28
N GLN A 40 -7.03 -7.33 -23.93
CA GLN A 40 -5.98 -7.09 -24.91
C GLN A 40 -5.15 -8.35 -25.15
N LYS A 41 -4.72 -8.54 -26.40
CA LYS A 41 -3.80 -9.61 -26.78
C LYS A 41 -2.39 -9.21 -26.31
N GLN A 42 -1.81 -10.00 -25.41
CA GLN A 42 -0.45 -9.81 -24.93
C GLN A 42 0.48 -10.88 -25.50
N GLU A 43 1.68 -10.49 -25.89
CA GLU A 43 2.69 -11.44 -26.33
C GLU A 43 3.26 -12.18 -25.11
N SER A 44 3.21 -13.51 -25.17
CA SER A 44 3.75 -14.38 -24.13
C SER A 44 4.85 -15.27 -24.71
N LYS A 45 5.93 -15.44 -23.95
CA LYS A 45 7.05 -16.33 -24.32
C LYS A 45 7.21 -17.41 -23.28
N THR A 46 7.56 -18.61 -23.74
CA THR A 46 7.90 -19.71 -22.86
C THR A 46 9.34 -19.59 -22.38
N VAL A 47 9.54 -19.70 -21.08
CA VAL A 47 10.86 -19.65 -20.41
C VAL A 47 11.01 -20.84 -19.47
N ASN A 48 12.25 -21.11 -19.06
CA ASN A 48 12.54 -22.14 -18.08
C ASN A 48 13.14 -21.48 -16.82
N ILE A 49 12.42 -21.53 -15.70
CA ILE A 49 12.90 -21.03 -14.40
C ILE A 49 13.98 -21.97 -13.88
N ILE A 50 15.14 -21.40 -13.56
CA ILE A 50 16.32 -22.10 -13.05
C ILE A 50 16.45 -21.92 -11.55
N SER A 51 16.20 -20.72 -11.05
CA SER A 51 16.38 -20.37 -9.63
C SER A 51 15.31 -19.41 -9.16
N ILE A 52 14.89 -19.59 -7.92
CA ILE A 52 13.86 -18.81 -7.24
C ILE A 52 14.42 -18.40 -5.89
N LEU A 53 14.60 -17.11 -5.67
CA LEU A 53 15.14 -16.57 -4.44
C LEU A 53 14.17 -15.55 -3.84
N PRO A 54 14.01 -15.51 -2.51
CA PRO A 54 13.23 -14.47 -1.87
C PRO A 54 13.92 -13.11 -2.08
N ALA A 55 13.13 -12.10 -2.36
CA ALA A 55 13.59 -10.73 -2.57
C ALA A 55 12.74 -9.75 -1.77
N LYS A 56 13.19 -8.51 -1.68
CA LYS A 56 12.40 -7.38 -1.16
C LYS A 56 12.29 -6.36 -2.26
N VAL A 57 11.06 -5.95 -2.56
CA VAL A 57 10.77 -4.94 -3.57
C VAL A 57 10.34 -3.66 -2.87
N ALA A 58 10.98 -2.56 -3.22
CA ALA A 58 10.59 -1.24 -2.74
C ALA A 58 9.49 -0.69 -3.63
N VAL A 59 8.26 -0.64 -3.13
CA VAL A 59 7.12 -0.07 -3.85
C VAL A 59 6.84 1.35 -3.39
N ASP A 60 6.35 2.19 -4.30
CA ASP A 60 5.98 3.56 -4.00
C ASP A 60 4.74 3.60 -3.09
N ASN A 61 4.80 4.43 -2.07
CA ASN A 61 3.75 4.59 -1.06
C ASN A 61 3.29 6.05 -0.94
N LYS A 62 3.61 6.88 -1.93
CA LYS A 62 3.31 8.32 -1.88
C LYS A 62 1.83 8.59 -1.73
N GLU A 63 0.99 7.87 -2.46
CA GLU A 63 -0.47 8.01 -2.41
C GLU A 63 -1.01 7.80 -0.98
N ASN A 64 -0.57 6.73 -0.30
CA ASN A 64 -0.95 6.48 1.10
C ASN A 64 -0.41 7.56 2.03
N LYS A 65 0.77 8.10 1.77
CA LYS A 65 1.34 9.21 2.54
C LYS A 65 0.52 10.49 2.36
N GLU A 66 0.17 10.85 1.14
CA GLU A 66 -0.66 12.02 0.85
C GLU A 66 -2.05 11.89 1.48
N MET A 67 -2.64 10.70 1.41
CA MET A 67 -3.89 10.38 2.09
C MET A 67 -3.75 10.53 3.62
N ALA A 68 -2.70 9.98 4.21
CA ALA A 68 -2.45 10.09 5.65
C ALA A 68 -2.26 11.54 6.10
N GLN A 69 -1.58 12.37 5.31
CA GLN A 69 -1.43 13.81 5.58
C GLN A 69 -2.78 14.53 5.50
N THR A 70 -3.58 14.25 4.49
CA THR A 70 -4.89 14.87 4.29
C THR A 70 -5.86 14.48 5.40
N VAL A 71 -5.98 13.20 5.71
CA VAL A 71 -6.83 12.70 6.81
C VAL A 71 -6.35 13.23 8.16
N GLY A 72 -5.03 13.22 8.39
CA GLY A 72 -4.43 13.78 9.60
C GLY A 72 -4.74 15.27 9.77
N ALA A 73 -4.64 16.05 8.70
CA ALA A 73 -4.99 17.47 8.71
C ALA A 73 -6.47 17.71 9.07
N ILE A 74 -7.38 16.95 8.43
CA ILE A 74 -8.83 17.06 8.68
C ILE A 74 -9.17 16.71 10.13
N LEU A 75 -8.71 15.57 10.61
CA LEU A 75 -8.94 15.13 11.99
C LEU A 75 -8.30 16.09 12.99
N GLY A 76 -7.09 16.55 12.72
CA GLY A 76 -6.40 17.55 13.53
C GLY A 76 -7.15 18.87 13.60
N THR A 77 -7.72 19.33 12.49
CA THR A 77 -8.56 20.54 12.45
C THR A 77 -9.77 20.41 13.37
N VAL A 78 -10.50 19.31 13.26
CA VAL A 78 -11.72 19.08 14.06
C VAL A 78 -11.39 18.98 15.55
N ALA A 79 -10.40 18.16 15.91
CA ALA A 79 -9.98 17.97 17.29
C ALA A 79 -9.38 19.27 17.88
N GLY A 80 -8.54 19.97 17.10
CA GLY A 80 -7.94 21.22 17.47
C GLY A 80 -8.96 22.35 17.66
N ALA A 81 -9.96 22.44 16.78
CA ALA A 81 -11.03 23.43 16.90
C ALA A 81 -11.88 23.20 18.16
N ALA A 82 -12.24 21.94 18.44
CA ALA A 82 -12.99 21.57 19.64
C ALA A 82 -12.19 21.86 20.92
N GLY A 83 -10.90 21.49 20.93
CA GLY A 83 -9.99 21.78 22.04
C GLY A 83 -9.78 23.26 22.23
N GLY A 84 -9.48 24.01 21.15
CA GLY A 84 -9.27 25.43 21.16
C GLY A 84 -10.50 26.24 21.59
N TYR A 85 -11.70 25.80 21.22
CA TYR A 85 -12.94 26.38 21.69
C TYR A 85 -13.10 26.24 23.22
N ASN A 86 -12.86 25.03 23.73
CA ASN A 86 -12.97 24.78 25.19
C ASN A 86 -11.89 25.53 25.99
N LEU A 87 -10.64 25.51 25.57
CA LEU A 87 -9.54 26.20 26.24
C LEU A 87 -9.64 27.73 26.12
N GLY A 88 -10.21 28.20 25.00
CA GLY A 88 -10.46 29.64 24.76
C GLY A 88 -11.76 30.15 25.37
N HIS A 89 -12.29 29.50 26.42
CA HIS A 89 -13.52 29.92 27.14
C HIS A 89 -14.73 30.11 26.20
N GLY A 90 -14.88 29.25 25.19
CA GLY A 90 -15.98 29.31 24.24
C GLY A 90 -15.81 30.39 23.16
N SER A 91 -14.60 30.87 22.93
CA SER A 91 -14.35 31.89 21.91
C SER A 91 -14.20 31.28 20.49
N LYS A 92 -14.75 31.97 19.48
CA LYS A 92 -14.57 31.59 18.08
C LYS A 92 -13.10 31.69 17.63
N ALA A 93 -12.36 32.67 18.19
CA ALA A 93 -10.94 32.85 17.91
C ALA A 93 -10.13 31.64 18.41
N GLY A 94 -10.46 31.10 19.60
CA GLY A 94 -9.81 29.91 20.14
C GLY A 94 -10.07 28.67 19.26
N ALA A 95 -11.29 28.52 18.74
CA ALA A 95 -11.63 27.41 17.81
C ALA A 95 -10.83 27.51 16.50
N VAL A 96 -10.71 28.72 15.92
CA VAL A 96 -9.97 28.93 14.67
C VAL A 96 -8.48 28.68 14.88
N ALA A 97 -7.89 29.22 15.92
CA ALA A 97 -6.47 29.05 16.23
C ALA A 97 -6.16 27.55 16.54
N GLY A 98 -6.99 26.90 17.33
CA GLY A 98 -6.87 25.48 17.66
C GLY A 98 -7.03 24.59 16.42
N GLY A 99 -7.97 24.89 15.55
CA GLY A 99 -8.17 24.17 14.29
C GLY A 99 -6.96 24.26 13.36
N ALA A 100 -6.39 25.46 13.19
CA ALA A 100 -5.21 25.67 12.37
C ALA A 100 -3.98 24.93 12.93
N ALA A 101 -3.74 25.03 14.24
CA ALA A 101 -2.65 24.32 14.90
C ALA A 101 -2.86 22.79 14.83
N GLY A 102 -4.09 22.32 15.01
CA GLY A 102 -4.44 20.90 14.89
C GLY A 102 -4.24 20.37 13.48
N ALA A 103 -4.60 21.14 12.45
CA ALA A 103 -4.37 20.78 11.06
C ALA A 103 -2.88 20.60 10.76
N ALA A 104 -2.06 21.54 11.17
CA ALA A 104 -0.61 21.49 10.97
C ALA A 104 0.00 20.28 11.67
N THR A 105 -0.40 20.04 12.93
CA THR A 105 0.08 18.88 13.70
C THR A 105 -0.37 17.56 13.08
N GLY A 106 -1.61 17.46 12.66
CA GLY A 106 -2.16 16.25 12.01
C GLY A 106 -1.48 15.95 10.67
N ALA A 107 -1.23 16.97 9.84
CA ALA A 107 -0.49 16.83 8.60
C ALA A 107 0.95 16.38 8.86
N ALA A 108 1.62 16.99 9.88
CA ALA A 108 2.96 16.60 10.26
C ALA A 108 3.02 15.14 10.72
N ALA A 109 2.04 14.68 11.49
CA ALA A 109 1.95 13.28 11.88
C ALA A 109 1.79 12.35 10.66
N GLY A 110 0.95 12.73 9.68
CA GLY A 110 0.78 11.99 8.43
C GLY A 110 2.05 11.94 7.59
N SER A 111 2.93 12.96 7.71
CA SER A 111 4.20 12.99 6.96
C SER A 111 5.20 11.93 7.41
N LEU A 112 5.01 11.32 8.58
CA LEU A 112 5.86 10.24 9.09
C LEU A 112 5.67 8.94 8.29
N VAL A 113 4.63 8.82 7.50
CA VAL A 113 4.45 7.69 6.58
C VAL A 113 5.57 7.71 5.55
N LYS A 114 6.22 6.56 5.36
CA LYS A 114 7.35 6.44 4.43
C LYS A 114 6.88 6.50 2.98
N ASP A 115 7.67 7.18 2.14
CA ASP A 115 7.42 7.28 0.69
C ASP A 115 7.55 5.92 -0.03
N LYS A 116 8.32 4.99 0.55
CA LYS A 116 8.52 3.64 0.03
C LYS A 116 8.34 2.61 1.13
N VAL A 117 7.68 1.52 0.80
CA VAL A 117 7.56 0.33 1.65
C VAL A 117 8.25 -0.85 0.98
N LEU A 118 8.90 -1.68 1.80
CA LEU A 118 9.48 -2.94 1.35
C LEU A 118 8.43 -4.04 1.48
N VAL A 119 8.13 -4.67 0.37
CA VAL A 119 7.19 -5.79 0.30
C VAL A 119 7.93 -7.07 -0.09
N HIS A 120 7.31 -8.22 0.20
CA HIS A 120 7.85 -9.49 -0.24
C HIS A 120 7.83 -9.60 -1.75
N GLY A 121 8.91 -10.12 -2.31
CA GLY A 121 9.05 -10.38 -3.72
C GLY A 121 9.91 -11.60 -3.98
N VAL A 122 10.04 -11.94 -5.23
CA VAL A 122 10.86 -13.03 -5.71
C VAL A 122 11.82 -12.55 -6.79
N SER A 123 13.02 -13.07 -6.75
CA SER A 123 14.02 -12.93 -7.81
C SER A 123 14.07 -14.24 -8.57
N LEU A 124 13.67 -14.21 -9.84
CA LEU A 124 13.57 -15.37 -10.71
C LEU A 124 14.67 -15.32 -11.75
N THR A 125 15.54 -16.32 -11.74
CA THR A 125 16.53 -16.53 -12.81
C THR A 125 15.96 -17.56 -13.77
N TYR A 126 15.88 -17.20 -15.05
CA TYR A 126 15.26 -18.03 -16.08
C TYR A 126 16.03 -17.99 -17.39
N LYS A 127 15.86 -19.02 -18.18
CA LYS A 127 16.43 -19.16 -19.53
C LYS A 127 15.36 -18.89 -20.58
N GLU A 128 15.65 -17.95 -21.48
CA GLU A 128 14.86 -17.66 -22.68
C GLU A 128 15.75 -17.95 -23.92
N GLY A 129 15.43 -18.99 -24.65
CA GLY A 129 16.29 -19.46 -25.73
C GLY A 129 17.67 -19.88 -25.22
N SER A 130 18.74 -19.21 -25.67
CA SER A 130 20.12 -19.44 -25.24
C SER A 130 20.60 -18.51 -24.14
N LYS A 131 19.82 -17.50 -23.78
CA LYS A 131 20.20 -16.46 -22.81
C LYS A 131 19.59 -16.69 -21.45
N ILE A 132 20.30 -16.24 -20.42
CA ILE A 132 19.84 -16.29 -19.02
C ILE A 132 19.55 -14.86 -18.57
N TYR A 133 18.40 -14.68 -17.94
CA TYR A 133 17.92 -13.41 -17.40
C TYR A 133 17.55 -13.57 -15.96
N THR A 134 17.54 -12.46 -15.21
CA THR A 134 16.99 -12.39 -13.86
C THR A 134 15.96 -11.27 -13.82
N SER A 135 14.78 -11.57 -13.31
CA SER A 135 13.71 -10.61 -13.07
C SER A 135 13.30 -10.66 -11.60
N THR A 136 13.02 -9.51 -11.03
CA THR A 136 12.52 -9.39 -9.65
C THR A 136 11.13 -8.77 -9.69
N GLN A 137 10.17 -9.44 -9.04
CA GLN A 137 8.76 -9.02 -9.03
C GLN A 137 8.14 -9.23 -7.66
N VAL A 138 7.03 -8.55 -7.40
CA VAL A 138 6.23 -8.77 -6.18
C VAL A 138 5.59 -10.16 -6.26
N GLY A 139 5.59 -10.89 -5.17
CA GLY A 139 5.02 -12.24 -5.07
C GLY A 139 5.70 -13.08 -3.99
N GLU A 140 5.16 -14.27 -3.78
CA GLU A 140 5.70 -15.24 -2.84
C GLU A 140 6.48 -16.34 -3.57
N THR A 141 7.53 -16.87 -2.96
CA THR A 141 8.35 -17.95 -3.56
C THR A 141 7.56 -19.21 -3.86
N CYS A 142 6.49 -19.49 -3.09
CA CYS A 142 5.61 -20.66 -3.31
C CYS A 142 4.77 -20.57 -4.60
N GLN A 143 4.64 -19.38 -5.20
CA GLN A 143 3.94 -19.20 -6.48
C GLN A 143 4.77 -19.69 -7.68
N PHE A 144 6.03 -20.02 -7.44
CA PHE A 144 6.97 -20.40 -8.50
C PHE A 144 7.67 -21.71 -8.18
N GLN A 145 7.95 -22.49 -9.23
CA GLN A 145 8.77 -23.69 -9.15
C GLN A 145 9.73 -23.74 -10.36
N PRO A 146 10.89 -24.41 -10.24
CA PRO A 146 11.76 -24.63 -11.38
C PRO A 146 11.04 -25.36 -12.51
N GLY A 147 11.30 -24.95 -13.76
CA GLY A 147 10.66 -25.52 -14.93
C GLY A 147 9.99 -24.48 -15.82
N ILE A 148 9.06 -24.93 -16.65
CA ILE A 148 8.40 -24.10 -17.66
C ILE A 148 7.49 -23.07 -17.00
N ALA A 149 7.62 -21.82 -17.45
CA ALA A 149 6.75 -20.70 -17.09
C ALA A 149 6.51 -19.81 -18.32
N LEU A 150 5.57 -18.89 -18.20
CA LEU A 150 5.28 -17.88 -19.23
C LEU A 150 5.78 -16.53 -18.77
N VAL A 151 6.47 -15.82 -19.65
CA VAL A 151 6.80 -14.41 -19.50
C VAL A 151 5.87 -13.61 -20.38
N ILE A 152 5.20 -12.63 -19.80
CA ILE A 152 4.41 -11.65 -20.51
C ILE A 152 5.23 -10.38 -20.63
N SER A 153 5.42 -9.91 -21.87
CA SER A 153 6.03 -8.61 -22.13
C SER A 153 4.94 -7.54 -22.15
N MET A 154 5.09 -6.53 -21.31
CA MET A 154 4.21 -5.38 -21.26
C MET A 154 4.80 -4.21 -22.06
N GLU A 155 3.99 -3.21 -22.32
CA GLU A 155 4.46 -1.95 -22.85
C GLU A 155 5.55 -1.37 -21.94
N GLN A 156 6.54 -0.68 -22.52
CA GLN A 156 7.69 -0.07 -21.83
C GLN A 156 8.82 -1.05 -21.38
N GLY A 157 8.83 -2.29 -21.90
CA GLY A 157 9.90 -3.25 -21.59
C GLY A 157 9.77 -3.94 -20.23
N GLU A 158 8.67 -3.74 -19.53
CA GLU A 158 8.34 -4.49 -18.34
C GLU A 158 8.05 -5.95 -18.70
N THR A 159 8.61 -6.88 -17.95
CA THR A 159 8.36 -8.31 -18.11
C THR A 159 7.84 -8.88 -16.80
N ARG A 160 6.78 -9.68 -16.89
CA ARG A 160 6.21 -10.40 -15.74
C ARG A 160 6.22 -11.89 -16.01
N ILE A 161 6.79 -12.65 -15.09
CA ILE A 161 6.76 -14.11 -15.12
C ILE A 161 5.50 -14.55 -14.40
N GLN A 162 4.67 -15.31 -15.10
CA GLN A 162 3.42 -15.82 -14.54
C GLN A 162 3.70 -16.93 -13.52
N PRO A 163 2.94 -16.97 -12.39
CA PRO A 163 3.00 -18.07 -11.45
C PRO A 163 2.79 -19.42 -12.13
N ASN A 164 3.67 -20.38 -11.85
CA ASN A 164 3.58 -21.74 -12.34
C ASN A 164 3.41 -22.78 -11.22
N ALA A 165 3.14 -22.31 -9.99
CA ALA A 165 2.80 -23.13 -8.83
C ALA A 165 1.74 -22.40 -7.98
N ALA A 166 1.09 -23.12 -7.08
CA ALA A 166 0.12 -22.58 -6.15
C ALA A 166 0.65 -22.66 -4.72
N CYS A 167 0.49 -21.58 -3.95
CA CYS A 167 0.81 -21.60 -2.55
C CYS A 167 -0.18 -22.47 -1.74
N PRO A 168 0.29 -23.16 -0.68
CA PRO A 168 -0.60 -23.85 0.23
C PRO A 168 -1.62 -22.89 0.83
N LYS A 169 -2.89 -23.29 0.89
CA LYS A 169 -3.90 -22.48 1.57
C LYS A 169 -3.53 -22.31 3.03
N LYS A 170 -3.44 -21.09 3.51
CA LYS A 170 -3.36 -20.83 4.95
C LYS A 170 -4.67 -21.32 5.59
N SER A 171 -4.57 -22.39 6.36
CA SER A 171 -5.67 -22.90 7.22
C SER A 171 -5.83 -22.01 8.45
#